data_16aa62c8150bf399d71d54517f06e86d
#
_entry.id   16aa62c8150bf399d71d54517f06e86d
#
_cell.length_a   1.000
_cell.length_b   1.000
_cell.length_c   1.000
_cell.angle_alpha   90.00
_cell.angle_beta   90.00
_cell.angle_gamma   90.00
#
_symmetry.space_group_name_H-M   'P 1'
#
loop_
_entity.id
_entity.type
_entity.pdbx_description
1 polymer ?
#
loop_
_entity_poly.entity_id
_entity_poly.type
_entity_poly.pdbx_seq_one_letter_code
_entity_poly.pdbx_strand_id
1 'polypeptide(L)'
;MTYRELCRYGEAFLNESDIKDYKVDAWLLMEYVTGFDRTAYFMRADEAIEENQKAKYLELLRQRGKRIPLQHLTKEQEFMGLKFKVNEHVLVPRQDTEILVDTAITVLEKKMQEKALKGQISKEDMNLTVLDMCTGSGCIPISIEKMLEQTYGANMLSLAMGVDISARALQVARENGAMLEAKTKWTKSDLFTEVEGTFD
;
A
#
# COMPACT_ATOMS: atom_id res chain seq x y z
N MET A 1 -18.98 -25.25 14.26
CA MET A 1 -18.57 -23.89 14.64
C MET A 1 -19.08 -22.93 13.58
N THR A 2 -19.77 -21.87 14.01
CA THR A 2 -20.28 -20.84 13.11
C THR A 2 -19.23 -19.75 12.85
N TYR A 3 -19.46 -18.89 11.84
CA TYR A 3 -18.59 -17.74 11.59
C TYR A 3 -18.50 -16.83 12.83
N ARG A 4 -19.63 -16.58 13.52
CA ARG A 4 -19.70 -15.79 14.75
C ARG A 4 -18.86 -16.40 15.88
N GLU A 5 -19.00 -17.69 16.11
CA GLU A 5 -18.25 -18.40 17.15
C GLU A 5 -16.74 -18.36 16.89
N LEU A 6 -16.34 -18.56 15.62
CA LEU A 6 -14.92 -18.53 15.25
C LEU A 6 -14.32 -17.12 15.33
N CYS A 7 -15.08 -16.08 14.94
CA CYS A 7 -14.63 -14.70 15.07
C CYS A 7 -14.41 -14.31 16.55
N ARG A 8 -15.36 -14.66 17.44
CA ARG A 8 -15.21 -14.46 18.89
C ARG A 8 -14.03 -15.24 19.48
N TYR A 9 -13.80 -16.45 19.03
CA TYR A 9 -12.61 -17.21 19.40
C TYR A 9 -11.34 -16.46 19.00
N GLY A 10 -11.29 -15.91 17.76
CA GLY A 10 -10.17 -15.12 17.28
C GLY A 10 -9.91 -13.86 18.10
N GLU A 11 -10.97 -13.14 18.48
CA GLU A 11 -10.86 -11.97 19.36
C GLU A 11 -10.27 -12.37 20.74
N ALA A 12 -10.75 -13.43 21.35
CA ALA A 12 -10.24 -13.90 22.63
C ALA A 12 -8.77 -14.32 22.53
N PHE A 13 -8.41 -15.10 21.51
CA PHE A 13 -7.04 -15.57 21.28
C PHE A 13 -6.05 -14.43 21.07
N LEU A 14 -6.40 -13.43 20.25
CA LEU A 14 -5.53 -12.28 20.02
C LEU A 14 -5.42 -11.36 21.24
N ASN A 15 -6.50 -11.22 22.02
CA ASN A 15 -6.48 -10.49 23.28
C ASN A 15 -5.54 -11.16 24.29
N GLU A 16 -5.60 -12.48 24.45
CA GLU A 16 -4.68 -13.27 25.31
C GLU A 16 -3.22 -13.18 24.81
N SER A 17 -3.03 -12.96 23.51
CA SER A 17 -1.71 -12.73 22.90
C SER A 17 -1.22 -11.28 23.02
N ASP A 18 -1.92 -10.44 23.78
CA ASP A 18 -1.58 -9.01 24.00
C ASP A 18 -1.51 -8.21 22.69
N ILE A 19 -2.44 -8.46 21.78
CA ILE A 19 -2.63 -7.67 20.55
C ILE A 19 -3.62 -6.55 20.84
N LYS A 20 -3.19 -5.29 20.72
CA LYS A 20 -4.01 -4.12 21.09
C LYS A 20 -5.31 -4.03 20.29
N ASP A 21 -5.22 -4.19 18.98
CA ASP A 21 -6.35 -4.07 18.07
C ASP A 21 -7.04 -5.42 17.78
N TYR A 22 -7.04 -6.32 18.76
CA TYR A 22 -7.46 -7.71 18.62
C TYR A 22 -8.82 -7.92 17.94
N LYS A 23 -9.80 -7.04 18.19
CA LYS A 23 -11.13 -7.12 17.55
C LYS A 23 -11.08 -6.79 16.08
N VAL A 24 -10.32 -5.73 15.74
CA VAL A 24 -10.15 -5.29 14.35
C VAL A 24 -9.36 -6.33 13.57
N ASP A 25 -8.27 -6.82 14.15
CA ASP A 25 -7.42 -7.83 13.54
C ASP A 25 -8.16 -9.16 13.31
N ALA A 26 -8.91 -9.63 14.31
CA ALA A 26 -9.71 -10.84 14.16
C ALA A 26 -10.75 -10.70 13.04
N TRP A 27 -11.41 -9.55 12.98
CA TRP A 27 -12.36 -9.25 11.92
C TRP A 27 -11.70 -9.21 10.53
N LEU A 28 -10.62 -8.46 10.35
CA LEU A 28 -9.93 -8.32 9.06
C LEU A 28 -9.35 -9.65 8.56
N LEU A 29 -8.89 -10.51 9.47
CA LEU A 29 -8.51 -11.88 9.12
C LEU A 29 -9.71 -12.73 8.70
N MET A 30 -10.88 -12.55 9.33
CA MET A 30 -12.11 -13.23 8.92
C MET A 30 -12.56 -12.78 7.51
N GLU A 31 -12.59 -11.47 7.27
CA GLU A 31 -12.89 -10.88 5.97
C GLU A 31 -11.93 -11.40 4.88
N TYR A 32 -10.63 -11.41 5.15
CA TYR A 32 -9.62 -11.94 4.24
C TYR A 32 -9.81 -13.42 3.89
N VAL A 33 -10.23 -14.24 4.86
CA VAL A 33 -10.42 -15.67 4.64
C VAL A 33 -11.71 -15.99 3.90
N THR A 34 -12.78 -15.24 4.20
CA THR A 34 -14.12 -15.51 3.68
C THR A 34 -14.48 -14.68 2.45
N GLY A 35 -13.83 -13.51 2.28
CA GLY A 35 -14.23 -12.51 1.28
C GLY A 35 -15.53 -11.78 1.64
N PHE A 36 -16.06 -11.96 2.87
CA PHE A 36 -17.29 -11.33 3.30
C PHE A 36 -17.03 -9.92 3.81
N ASP A 37 -17.76 -8.95 3.30
CA ASP A 37 -17.88 -7.66 3.94
C ASP A 37 -18.70 -7.78 5.24
N ARG A 38 -18.84 -6.68 5.99
CA ARG A 38 -19.61 -6.69 7.23
C ARG A 38 -21.06 -7.11 7.05
N THR A 39 -21.70 -6.70 5.97
CA THR A 39 -23.09 -7.01 5.69
C THR A 39 -23.27 -8.51 5.41
N ALA A 40 -22.46 -9.06 4.51
CA ALA A 40 -22.46 -10.49 4.20
C ALA A 40 -22.16 -11.34 5.44
N TYR A 41 -21.19 -10.91 6.28
CA TYR A 41 -20.89 -11.59 7.53
C TYR A 41 -22.09 -11.61 8.50
N PHE A 42 -22.77 -10.48 8.72
CA PHE A 42 -23.92 -10.45 9.63
C PHE A 42 -25.07 -11.33 9.13
N MET A 43 -25.28 -11.41 7.84
CA MET A 43 -26.32 -12.28 7.25
C MET A 43 -26.00 -13.77 7.42
N ARG A 44 -24.72 -14.14 7.43
CA ARG A 44 -24.25 -15.53 7.47
C ARG A 44 -23.59 -15.94 8.81
N ALA A 45 -23.62 -15.06 9.79
CA ALA A 45 -22.85 -15.21 11.04
C ALA A 45 -23.16 -16.53 11.80
N ASP A 46 -24.40 -17.02 11.70
CA ASP A 46 -24.85 -18.24 12.38
C ASP A 46 -24.79 -19.49 11.47
N GLU A 47 -24.32 -19.35 10.22
CA GLU A 47 -24.02 -20.49 9.34
C GLU A 47 -22.73 -21.20 9.80
N ALA A 48 -22.63 -22.50 9.48
CA ALA A 48 -21.42 -23.28 9.72
C ALA A 48 -20.30 -22.83 8.77
N ILE A 49 -19.11 -22.55 9.35
CA ILE A 49 -17.93 -22.22 8.54
C ILE A 49 -17.38 -23.48 7.84
N GLU A 50 -16.88 -23.31 6.61
CA GLU A 50 -16.18 -24.35 5.89
C GLU A 50 -14.84 -24.72 6.55
N GLU A 51 -14.49 -26.01 6.61
CA GLU A 51 -13.30 -26.48 7.33
C GLU A 51 -11.99 -25.92 6.76
N ASN A 52 -11.90 -25.68 5.44
CA ASN A 52 -10.75 -25.04 4.81
C ASN A 52 -10.58 -23.58 5.26
N GLN A 53 -11.66 -22.81 5.32
CA GLN A 53 -11.67 -21.43 5.81
C GLN A 53 -11.32 -21.38 7.30
N LYS A 54 -11.89 -22.26 8.09
CA LYS A 54 -11.57 -22.38 9.52
C LYS A 54 -10.09 -22.67 9.75
N ALA A 55 -9.53 -23.66 9.03
CA ALA A 55 -8.12 -24.02 9.15
C ALA A 55 -7.22 -22.84 8.79
N LYS A 56 -7.52 -22.13 7.68
CA LYS A 56 -6.78 -20.94 7.24
C LYS A 56 -6.86 -19.82 8.27
N TYR A 57 -8.05 -19.54 8.81
CA TYR A 57 -8.24 -18.50 9.82
C TYR A 57 -7.44 -18.78 11.11
N LEU A 58 -7.50 -20.02 11.62
CA LEU A 58 -6.76 -20.42 12.81
C LEU A 58 -5.24 -20.32 12.62
N GLU A 59 -4.74 -20.63 11.42
CA GLU A 59 -3.32 -20.47 11.12
C GLU A 59 -2.90 -18.99 11.10
N LEU A 60 -3.69 -18.12 10.47
CA LEU A 60 -3.44 -16.67 10.46
C LEU A 60 -3.50 -16.06 11.87
N LEU A 61 -4.44 -16.50 12.72
CA LEU A 61 -4.50 -16.10 14.13
C LEU A 61 -3.21 -16.46 14.88
N ARG A 62 -2.70 -17.69 14.70
CA ARG A 62 -1.43 -18.11 15.33
C ARG A 62 -0.26 -17.23 14.88
N GLN A 63 -0.21 -16.90 13.60
CA GLN A 63 0.83 -16.03 13.05
C GLN A 63 0.69 -14.61 13.61
N ARG A 64 -0.54 -14.07 13.67
CA ARG A 64 -0.80 -12.75 14.25
C ARG A 64 -0.46 -12.69 15.73
N GLY A 65 -0.79 -13.73 16.48
CA GLY A 65 -0.42 -13.88 17.91
C GLY A 65 1.10 -13.89 18.14
N LYS A 66 1.90 -14.31 17.15
CA LYS A 66 3.37 -14.16 17.15
C LYS A 66 3.83 -12.76 16.72
N ARG A 67 2.94 -11.77 16.65
CA ARG A 67 3.18 -10.36 16.28
C ARG A 67 3.60 -10.14 14.84
N ILE A 68 3.35 -11.10 13.92
CA ILE A 68 3.50 -10.82 12.49
C ILE A 68 2.47 -9.74 12.12
N PRO A 69 2.87 -8.67 11.41
CA PRO A 69 1.95 -7.61 11.01
C PRO A 69 0.74 -8.14 10.25
N LEU A 70 -0.46 -7.64 10.58
CA LEU A 70 -1.70 -8.05 9.92
C LEU A 70 -1.57 -7.94 8.39
N GLN A 71 -1.02 -6.84 7.91
CA GLN A 71 -0.85 -6.54 6.49
C GLN A 71 0.09 -7.55 5.77
N HIS A 72 1.06 -8.10 6.48
CA HIS A 72 1.88 -9.19 5.93
C HIS A 72 1.11 -10.51 5.83
N LEU A 73 0.06 -10.70 6.65
CA LEU A 73 -0.82 -11.86 6.60
C LEU A 73 -1.89 -11.72 5.52
N THR A 74 -2.49 -10.54 5.42
CA THR A 74 -3.49 -10.22 4.38
C THR A 74 -2.88 -9.87 3.02
N LYS A 75 -1.55 -9.61 3.00
CA LYS A 75 -0.79 -9.24 1.80
C LYS A 75 -1.17 -7.90 1.18
N GLU A 76 -1.93 -7.09 1.89
CA GLU A 76 -2.44 -5.80 1.40
C GLU A 76 -2.33 -4.71 2.48
N GLN A 77 -2.11 -3.46 2.03
CA GLN A 77 -2.20 -2.25 2.82
C GLN A 77 -2.84 -1.15 1.98
N GLU A 78 -3.82 -0.48 2.54
CA GLU A 78 -4.36 0.75 1.96
C GLU A 78 -3.43 1.94 2.31
N PHE A 79 -3.14 2.78 1.30
CA PHE A 79 -2.33 3.97 1.44
C PHE A 79 -2.76 4.99 0.39
N MET A 80 -3.06 6.23 0.78
CA MET A 80 -3.60 7.29 -0.10
C MET A 80 -4.85 6.84 -0.88
N GLY A 81 -5.71 6.01 -0.27
CA GLY A 81 -6.91 5.45 -0.92
C GLY A 81 -6.63 4.39 -1.99
N LEU A 82 -5.38 3.99 -2.17
CA LEU A 82 -4.96 2.94 -3.09
C LEU A 82 -4.58 1.67 -2.33
N LYS A 83 -4.86 0.49 -2.90
CA LYS A 83 -4.45 -0.80 -2.33
C LYS A 83 -3.07 -1.19 -2.83
N PHE A 84 -2.15 -1.45 -1.91
CA PHE A 84 -0.79 -1.90 -2.20
C PHE A 84 -0.58 -3.32 -1.70
N LYS A 85 0.05 -4.15 -2.52
CA LYS A 85 0.60 -5.43 -2.05
C LYS A 85 1.78 -5.16 -1.13
N VAL A 86 1.85 -5.93 -0.04
CA VAL A 86 2.96 -5.89 0.92
C VAL A 86 3.33 -7.30 1.35
N ASN A 87 4.58 -7.48 1.74
CA ASN A 87 5.10 -8.73 2.29
C ASN A 87 6.30 -8.45 3.20
N GLU A 88 6.98 -9.49 3.66
CA GLU A 88 8.13 -9.42 4.57
C GLU A 88 9.37 -8.70 3.98
N HIS A 89 9.35 -8.33 2.71
CA HIS A 89 10.47 -7.67 2.03
C HIS A 89 10.33 -6.15 1.96
N VAL A 90 9.18 -5.62 2.36
CA VAL A 90 8.89 -4.18 2.34
C VAL A 90 8.32 -3.70 3.68
N LEU A 91 8.62 -2.47 4.01
CA LEU A 91 7.94 -1.81 5.11
C LEU A 91 6.47 -1.62 4.75
N VAL A 92 5.56 -1.93 5.68
CA VAL A 92 4.13 -1.64 5.53
C VAL A 92 3.96 -0.12 5.48
N PRO A 93 3.36 0.44 4.43
CA PRO A 93 3.07 1.87 4.33
C PRO A 93 2.34 2.38 5.58
N ARG A 94 2.77 3.51 6.13
CA ARG A 94 2.20 4.10 7.34
C ARG A 94 1.45 5.38 7.01
N GLN A 95 0.40 5.68 7.76
CA GLN A 95 -0.39 6.91 7.59
C GLN A 95 0.45 8.19 7.68
N ASP A 96 1.46 8.23 8.58
CA ASP A 96 2.35 9.39 8.67
C ASP A 96 3.07 9.69 7.35
N THR A 97 3.29 8.67 6.52
CA THR A 97 3.92 8.81 5.20
C THR A 97 2.97 9.44 4.16
N GLU A 98 1.66 9.43 4.39
CA GLU A 98 0.68 10.11 3.53
C GLU A 98 0.90 11.63 3.56
N ILE A 99 1.31 12.18 4.71
CA ILE A 99 1.67 13.59 4.85
C ILE A 99 2.86 13.96 3.94
N LEU A 100 3.82 13.04 3.78
CA LEU A 100 4.94 13.25 2.86
C LEU A 100 4.44 13.32 1.40
N VAL A 101 3.52 12.45 1.01
CA VAL A 101 2.95 12.45 -0.35
C VAL A 101 2.20 13.76 -0.61
N ASP A 102 1.33 14.19 0.30
CA ASP A 102 0.60 15.48 0.19
C ASP A 102 1.55 16.67 0.09
N THR A 103 2.63 16.65 0.90
CA THR A 103 3.65 17.70 0.86
C THR A 103 4.38 17.71 -0.48
N ALA A 104 4.78 16.56 -0.99
CA ALA A 104 5.45 16.43 -2.27
C ALA A 104 4.55 16.92 -3.41
N ILE A 105 3.27 16.56 -3.42
CA ILE A 105 2.29 17.05 -4.41
C ILE A 105 2.19 18.57 -4.35
N THR A 106 2.09 19.16 -3.14
CA THR A 106 2.04 20.62 -2.97
C THR A 106 3.27 21.31 -3.53
N VAL A 107 4.46 20.73 -3.34
CA VAL A 107 5.72 21.26 -3.90
C VAL A 107 5.73 21.19 -5.41
N LEU A 108 5.31 20.06 -5.97
CA LEU A 108 5.21 19.87 -7.42
C LEU A 108 4.23 20.87 -8.05
N GLU A 109 3.07 21.07 -7.43
CA GLU A 109 2.07 22.04 -7.88
C GLU A 109 2.62 23.46 -7.93
N LYS A 110 3.37 23.89 -6.90
CA LYS A 110 4.05 25.18 -6.91
C LYS A 110 5.06 25.30 -8.05
N LYS A 111 5.86 24.27 -8.29
CA LYS A 111 6.81 24.24 -9.41
C LYS A 111 6.10 24.31 -10.75
N MET A 112 4.96 23.64 -10.90
CA MET A 112 4.11 23.74 -12.09
C MET A 112 3.66 25.17 -12.36
N GLN A 113 3.15 25.85 -11.31
CA GLN A 113 2.70 27.23 -11.41
C GLN A 113 3.86 28.19 -11.79
N GLU A 114 5.02 28.02 -11.16
CA GLU A 114 6.20 28.82 -11.47
C GLU A 114 6.69 28.64 -12.92
N LYS A 115 6.72 27.39 -13.41
CA LYS A 115 7.08 27.07 -14.80
C LYS A 115 6.06 27.70 -15.79
N ALA A 116 4.78 27.63 -15.49
CA ALA A 116 3.71 28.21 -16.29
C ALA A 116 3.81 29.75 -16.37
N LEU A 117 4.04 30.41 -15.22
CA LEU A 117 4.21 31.87 -15.16
C LEU A 117 5.42 32.39 -15.96
N LYS A 118 6.49 31.59 -16.06
CA LYS A 118 7.68 31.92 -16.84
C LYS A 118 7.51 31.69 -18.34
N GLY A 119 6.34 31.24 -18.79
CA GLY A 119 6.08 30.94 -20.21
C GLY A 119 6.92 29.79 -20.75
N GLN A 120 7.51 28.99 -19.87
CA GLN A 120 8.46 27.94 -20.24
C GLN A 120 7.76 26.65 -20.71
N ILE A 121 6.44 26.53 -20.51
CA ILE A 121 5.73 25.27 -20.76
C ILE A 121 4.25 25.52 -21.12
N SER A 122 3.74 24.81 -22.14
CA SER A 122 2.31 24.62 -22.33
C SER A 122 1.76 23.71 -21.22
N LYS A 123 0.46 23.77 -20.94
CA LYS A 123 -0.19 22.85 -19.97
C LYS A 123 0.02 21.36 -20.29
N GLU A 124 0.46 21.05 -21.50
CA GLU A 124 0.62 19.70 -22.06
C GLU A 124 2.05 19.15 -21.90
N ASP A 125 3.04 20.00 -21.54
CA ASP A 125 4.47 19.63 -21.43
C ASP A 125 5.05 19.87 -20.04
N MET A 126 4.30 19.61 -18.98
CA MET A 126 4.79 19.75 -17.61
C MET A 126 5.75 18.60 -17.28
N ASN A 127 7.01 18.78 -17.64
CA ASN A 127 8.10 17.84 -17.40
C ASN A 127 8.56 17.88 -15.93
N LEU A 128 7.73 17.39 -15.01
CA LEU A 128 8.14 17.18 -13.62
C LEU A 128 8.75 15.80 -13.44
N THR A 129 9.74 15.73 -12.57
CA THR A 129 10.46 14.49 -12.27
C THR A 129 10.47 14.23 -10.77
N VAL A 130 10.22 12.99 -10.35
CA VAL A 130 10.20 12.57 -8.96
C VAL A 130 11.14 11.40 -8.76
N LEU A 131 11.95 11.46 -7.71
CA LEU A 131 12.77 10.35 -7.24
C LEU A 131 12.36 9.97 -5.82
N ASP A 132 12.01 8.70 -5.62
CA ASP A 132 11.78 8.10 -4.31
C ASP A 132 12.93 7.16 -3.96
N MET A 133 13.72 7.56 -2.98
CA MET A 133 14.87 6.80 -2.50
C MET A 133 14.44 5.84 -1.38
N CYS A 134 14.86 4.58 -1.49
CA CYS A 134 14.43 3.49 -0.60
C CYS A 134 12.93 3.21 -0.71
N THR A 135 12.46 3.06 -1.92
CA THR A 135 11.05 3.07 -2.31
C THR A 135 10.20 1.94 -1.72
N GLY A 136 10.83 0.84 -1.26
CA GLY A 136 10.13 -0.29 -0.65
C GLY A 136 9.03 -0.86 -1.55
N SER A 137 7.77 -0.68 -1.15
CA SER A 137 6.59 -1.13 -1.89
C SER A 137 6.25 -0.26 -3.12
N GLY A 138 6.91 0.87 -3.30
CA GLY A 138 6.60 1.83 -4.35
C GLY A 138 5.41 2.75 -4.02
N CYS A 139 4.91 2.73 -2.79
CA CYS A 139 3.68 3.43 -2.43
C CYS A 139 3.78 4.95 -2.61
N ILE A 140 4.93 5.57 -2.33
CA ILE A 140 5.12 7.02 -2.46
C ILE A 140 5.04 7.46 -3.93
N PRO A 141 5.92 7.01 -4.85
CA PRO A 141 5.94 7.51 -6.21
C PRO A 141 4.69 7.13 -6.99
N ILE A 142 4.12 5.94 -6.74
CA ILE A 142 2.85 5.54 -7.36
C ILE A 142 1.72 6.45 -6.90
N SER A 143 1.61 6.76 -5.59
CA SER A 143 0.56 7.63 -5.09
C SER A 143 0.69 9.05 -5.62
N ILE A 144 1.90 9.62 -5.68
CA ILE A 144 2.14 10.93 -6.29
C ILE A 144 1.67 10.92 -7.75
N GLU A 145 2.07 9.92 -8.53
CA GLU A 145 1.67 9.79 -9.94
C GLU A 145 0.14 9.72 -10.07
N LYS A 146 -0.52 8.85 -9.30
CA LYS A 146 -1.97 8.66 -9.39
C LYS A 146 -2.78 9.86 -8.91
N MET A 147 -2.34 10.54 -7.84
CA MET A 147 -3.03 11.74 -7.35
C MET A 147 -2.91 12.90 -8.35
N LEU A 148 -1.72 13.11 -8.94
CA LEU A 148 -1.54 14.12 -9.97
C LEU A 148 -2.32 13.77 -11.25
N GLU A 149 -2.33 12.49 -11.67
CA GLU A 149 -3.12 12.03 -12.82
C GLU A 149 -4.63 12.26 -12.61
N GLN A 150 -5.13 12.00 -11.42
CA GLN A 150 -6.53 12.21 -11.06
C GLN A 150 -6.92 13.69 -11.08
N THR A 151 -6.02 14.57 -10.61
CA THR A 151 -6.32 16.01 -10.47
C THR A 151 -6.13 16.77 -11.78
N TYR A 152 -5.11 16.45 -12.55
CA TYR A 152 -4.68 17.25 -13.71
C TYR A 152 -4.71 16.49 -15.03
N GLY A 153 -5.02 15.21 -15.02
CA GLY A 153 -4.98 14.32 -16.18
C GLY A 153 -3.62 13.62 -16.36
N ALA A 154 -3.57 12.75 -17.34
CA ALA A 154 -2.37 11.95 -17.63
C ALA A 154 -1.17 12.81 -18.07
N ASN A 155 0.05 12.31 -17.81
CA ASN A 155 1.33 12.88 -18.24
C ASN A 155 1.81 14.14 -17.49
N MET A 156 1.41 14.31 -16.24
CA MET A 156 1.92 15.41 -15.39
C MET A 156 3.37 15.18 -14.95
N LEU A 157 3.77 13.92 -14.80
CA LEU A 157 5.16 13.53 -14.54
C LEU A 157 5.78 13.00 -15.83
N SER A 158 6.92 13.56 -16.21
CA SER A 158 7.76 13.00 -17.30
C SER A 158 8.54 11.78 -16.81
N LEU A 159 8.85 11.73 -15.52
CA LEU A 159 9.54 10.63 -14.88
C LEU A 159 9.16 10.55 -13.39
N ALA A 160 8.61 9.42 -12.98
CA ALA A 160 8.65 8.97 -11.60
C ALA A 160 9.62 7.79 -11.51
N MET A 161 10.52 7.81 -10.55
CA MET A 161 11.51 6.76 -10.34
C MET A 161 11.53 6.33 -8.88
N GLY A 162 11.38 5.03 -8.63
CA GLY A 162 11.58 4.42 -7.32
C GLY A 162 12.88 3.63 -7.30
N VAL A 163 13.70 3.86 -6.29
CA VAL A 163 15.02 3.25 -6.12
C VAL A 163 15.07 2.47 -4.83
N ASP A 164 15.64 1.28 -4.86
CA ASP A 164 15.89 0.47 -3.66
C ASP A 164 17.13 -0.40 -3.84
N ILE A 165 17.84 -0.69 -2.77
CA ILE A 165 18.95 -1.63 -2.77
C ILE A 165 18.45 -3.08 -2.85
N SER A 166 17.25 -3.35 -2.35
CA SER A 166 16.63 -4.67 -2.29
C SER A 166 15.91 -5.01 -3.60
N ALA A 167 16.44 -5.98 -4.34
CA ALA A 167 15.76 -6.50 -5.52
C ALA A 167 14.37 -7.10 -5.20
N ARG A 168 14.18 -7.62 -3.97
CA ARG A 168 12.89 -8.17 -3.52
C ARG A 168 11.86 -7.07 -3.24
N ALA A 169 12.29 -5.95 -2.67
CA ALA A 169 11.44 -4.78 -2.50
C ALA A 169 11.01 -4.22 -3.87
N LEU A 170 11.95 -4.07 -4.80
CA LEU A 170 11.64 -3.63 -6.16
C LEU A 170 10.72 -4.58 -6.93
N GLN A 171 10.73 -5.87 -6.62
CA GLN A 171 9.75 -6.79 -7.19
C GLN A 171 8.33 -6.45 -6.71
N VAL A 172 8.15 -6.19 -5.42
CA VAL A 172 6.86 -5.76 -4.86
C VAL A 172 6.43 -4.42 -5.48
N ALA A 173 7.36 -3.47 -5.60
CA ALA A 173 7.09 -2.17 -6.22
C ALA A 173 6.63 -2.31 -7.69
N ARG A 174 7.27 -3.20 -8.47
CA ARG A 174 6.85 -3.49 -9.86
C ARG A 174 5.46 -4.11 -9.93
N GLU A 175 5.16 -5.05 -9.02
CA GLU A 175 3.83 -5.67 -8.94
C GLU A 175 2.76 -4.63 -8.60
N ASN A 176 3.03 -3.72 -7.67
CA ASN A 176 2.14 -2.61 -7.33
C ASN A 176 1.99 -1.64 -8.50
N GLY A 177 3.08 -1.26 -9.14
CA GLY A 177 3.05 -0.40 -10.33
C GLY A 177 2.20 -1.00 -11.44
N ALA A 178 2.37 -2.28 -11.74
CA ALA A 178 1.58 -2.98 -12.75
C ALA A 178 0.09 -3.08 -12.37
N MET A 179 -0.22 -3.38 -11.11
CA MET A 179 -1.59 -3.50 -10.61
C MET A 179 -2.34 -2.15 -10.64
N LEU A 180 -1.63 -1.06 -10.33
CA LEU A 180 -2.19 0.30 -10.29
C LEU A 180 -1.97 1.06 -11.61
N GLU A 181 -1.46 0.40 -12.64
CA GLU A 181 -1.19 1.00 -13.96
C GLU A 181 -0.31 2.27 -13.87
N ALA A 182 0.69 2.24 -12.98
CA ALA A 182 1.65 3.32 -12.83
C ALA A 182 2.81 3.20 -13.83
N LYS A 183 3.31 4.33 -14.32
CA LYS A 183 4.41 4.43 -15.27
C LYS A 183 5.78 4.58 -14.59
N THR A 184 5.79 4.58 -13.25
CA THR A 184 6.97 4.70 -12.40
C THR A 184 8.07 3.71 -12.82
N LYS A 185 9.30 4.17 -12.97
CA LYS A 185 10.48 3.35 -13.26
C LYS A 185 11.10 2.84 -11.97
N TRP A 186 11.68 1.65 -12.03
CA TRP A 186 12.27 0.97 -10.88
C TRP A 186 13.74 0.66 -11.12
N THR A 187 14.62 1.19 -10.29
CA THR A 187 16.07 1.01 -10.42
C THR A 187 16.64 0.41 -9.14
N LYS A 188 17.46 -0.65 -9.27
CA LYS A 188 18.23 -1.16 -8.15
C LYS A 188 19.49 -0.33 -8.00
N SER A 189 19.66 0.31 -6.83
CA SER A 189 20.83 1.15 -6.55
C SER A 189 21.13 1.18 -5.05
N ASP A 190 22.38 1.32 -4.71
CA ASP A 190 22.80 1.75 -3.38
C ASP A 190 22.81 3.28 -3.36
N LEU A 191 21.73 3.85 -2.80
CA LEU A 191 21.46 5.29 -2.86
C LEU A 191 21.57 5.81 -4.31
N PHE A 192 22.40 6.78 -4.58
CA PHE A 192 22.53 7.47 -5.86
C PHE A 192 23.47 6.81 -6.89
N THR A 193 24.05 5.63 -6.57
CA THR A 193 25.12 5.03 -7.38
C THR A 193 24.71 4.77 -8.83
N GLU A 194 23.48 4.33 -9.05
CA GLU A 194 22.92 4.01 -10.39
C GLU A 194 21.84 5.03 -10.81
N VAL A 195 21.78 6.19 -10.13
CA VAL A 195 20.80 7.24 -10.44
C VAL A 195 21.47 8.32 -11.26
N GLU A 196 20.96 8.51 -12.46
CA GLU A 196 21.44 9.56 -13.37
C GLU A 196 20.39 10.67 -13.53
N GLY A 197 20.85 11.89 -13.80
CA GLY A 197 19.98 13.03 -14.05
C GLY A 197 19.70 13.88 -12.81
N THR A 198 18.69 14.74 -12.95
CA THR A 198 18.22 15.65 -11.89
C THR A 198 16.72 15.50 -11.73
N PHE A 199 16.26 15.73 -10.51
CA PHE A 199 14.85 15.59 -10.13
C PHE A 199 14.34 16.90 -9.51
N ASP A 200 13.02 17.16 -9.65
CA ASP A 200 12.34 18.30 -9.09
C ASP A 200 12.09 18.18 -7.60
#